data_40d5c6ad721333e7002c0a8e092119e2
#
_entry.id   40d5c6ad721333e7002c0a8e092119e2
#
_cell.length_a   1.000
_cell.length_b   1.000
_cell.length_c   1.000
_cell.angle_alpha   90.00
_cell.angle_beta   90.00
_cell.angle_gamma   90.00
#
_symmetry.space_group_name_H-M   'P 1'
#
loop_
_entity.id
_entity.type
_entity.pdbx_description
1 polymer ?
#
loop_
_entity_poly.entity_id
_entity_poly.type
_entity_poly.pdbx_seq_one_letter_code
_entity_poly.pdbx_strand_id
1 'polypeptide(L)'
;ADSAGELAGVCPATVVIQTDWFPESEHGGMYEMVGDDYVIDGDNQTTTGSLMASGVDTGVDVQVRAGGPAIGFQNTVAQMYTDTDITLAYADTDSVAFFWEDAPVVQVVTPLDKNPQMLMWDPEVYPNIYTIADLGEADVTVSVFGGGTWTELFIAEGVLSSDQVDPSYDGSPARFIAEGNIAQQGYASAEPWDYKHKFTEFGKDVRLQLVHDAGFEVYKSALAVRADELDEMAPCLERLVPIVQQAQVDFMADPGRTNALIIEGVEAIASFWTYDEGIAAFSVQAMLDLGLVSNGPNGALGDFIDERTNAVLDQRRAAGMDAPAGLSASDMTTNRFIDYNIGLPGGAETAVGLAGVCPATVVIQTDWFPES
;
A
#
# COMPACT_ATOMS: atom_id res chain seq x y z
N ALA A 1 19.13 19.35 -8.28
CA ALA A 1 18.97 20.57 -7.50
C ALA A 1 19.48 20.29 -6.09
N ASP A 2 20.10 21.31 -5.45
CA ASP A 2 20.60 21.17 -4.08
C ASP A 2 19.39 21.31 -3.15
N SER A 3 18.90 20.21 -2.58
CA SER A 3 17.72 20.16 -1.70
C SER A 3 18.02 20.63 -0.26
N ALA A 4 19.25 21.08 0.02
CA ALA A 4 19.64 21.50 1.37
C ALA A 4 18.78 22.64 1.91
N GLY A 5 18.05 22.37 3.01
CA GLY A 5 17.17 23.34 3.64
C GLY A 5 15.92 23.75 2.87
N GLU A 6 15.53 23.00 1.83
CA GLU A 6 14.43 23.41 0.94
C GLU A 6 13.04 23.37 1.58
N LEU A 7 12.85 22.56 2.66
CA LEU A 7 11.59 22.49 3.39
C LEU A 7 11.53 23.47 4.57
N ALA A 8 12.68 24.01 5.00
CA ALA A 8 12.73 24.92 6.14
C ALA A 8 11.89 26.20 5.91
N GLY A 9 10.99 26.48 6.85
CA GLY A 9 10.08 27.63 6.79
C GLY A 9 8.96 27.55 5.78
N VAL A 10 8.82 26.39 5.09
CA VAL A 10 7.74 26.09 4.12
C VAL A 10 6.88 24.94 4.62
N CYS A 11 7.50 23.91 5.19
CA CYS A 11 6.84 22.81 5.86
C CYS A 11 6.83 23.00 7.39
N PRO A 12 6.02 22.22 8.15
CA PRO A 12 6.16 22.10 9.61
C PRO A 12 7.59 21.74 9.99
N ALA A 13 8.02 22.16 11.20
CA ALA A 13 9.35 21.82 11.70
C ALA A 13 9.59 20.31 11.82
N THR A 14 8.52 19.55 12.05
CA THR A 14 8.47 18.09 11.97
C THR A 14 7.32 17.68 11.07
N VAL A 15 7.61 16.97 9.99
CA VAL A 15 6.62 16.32 9.13
C VAL A 15 6.23 15.00 9.77
N VAL A 16 5.01 14.91 10.27
CA VAL A 16 4.49 13.71 10.94
C VAL A 16 3.75 12.85 9.94
N ILE A 17 4.19 11.59 9.77
CA ILE A 17 3.59 10.61 8.88
C ILE A 17 3.02 9.47 9.71
N GLN A 18 1.69 9.30 9.68
CA GLN A 18 1.00 8.19 10.32
C GLN A 18 0.87 7.04 9.31
N THR A 19 1.47 5.89 9.61
CA THR A 19 1.28 4.67 8.83
C THR A 19 0.02 3.91 9.27
N ASP A 20 -0.36 2.89 8.51
CA ASP A 20 -1.56 2.07 8.75
C ASP A 20 -1.26 0.75 9.46
N TRP A 21 0.04 0.41 9.65
CA TRP A 21 0.50 -0.78 10.36
C TRP A 21 1.80 -0.52 11.13
N PHE A 22 2.34 -1.56 11.75
CA PHE A 22 3.69 -1.58 12.31
C PHE A 22 4.76 -1.33 11.23
N PRO A 23 6.01 -0.98 11.61
CA PRO A 23 7.07 -0.80 10.62
C PRO A 23 7.27 -2.05 9.76
N GLU A 24 7.29 -1.85 8.44
CA GLU A 24 7.51 -2.90 7.44
C GLU A 24 7.99 -2.30 6.11
N SER A 25 8.47 -3.14 5.19
CA SER A 25 9.05 -2.65 3.93
C SER A 25 8.04 -1.97 2.98
N GLU A 26 6.73 -2.21 3.15
CA GLU A 26 5.69 -1.44 2.41
C GLU A 26 5.72 0.06 2.77
N HIS A 27 6.19 0.38 3.98
CA HIS A 27 6.41 1.77 4.43
C HIS A 27 7.81 2.29 4.08
N GLY A 28 8.62 1.52 3.35
CA GLY A 28 10.05 1.75 3.15
C GLY A 28 10.38 3.15 2.64
N GLY A 29 9.61 3.69 1.69
CA GLY A 29 9.82 5.06 1.21
C GLY A 29 9.73 6.13 2.30
N MET A 30 8.91 5.91 3.34
CA MET A 30 8.80 6.84 4.46
C MET A 30 10.01 6.75 5.39
N TYR A 31 10.48 5.54 5.65
CA TYR A 31 11.70 5.30 6.45
C TYR A 31 12.97 5.67 5.70
N GLU A 32 12.97 5.65 4.35
CA GLU A 32 14.10 6.11 3.53
C GLU A 32 14.40 7.60 3.72
N MET A 33 13.37 8.41 3.99
CA MET A 33 13.53 9.82 4.29
C MET A 33 14.12 10.12 5.66
N VAL A 34 14.23 9.13 6.57
CA VAL A 34 14.75 9.35 7.93
C VAL A 34 16.26 9.37 7.92
N GLY A 35 16.88 10.42 8.42
CA GLY A 35 18.35 10.58 8.52
C GLY A 35 19.02 9.65 9.53
N ASP A 36 20.35 9.57 9.49
CA ASP A 36 21.14 8.69 10.39
C ASP A 36 21.17 9.17 11.86
N ASP A 37 20.67 10.38 12.13
CA ASP A 37 20.48 10.96 13.45
C ASP A 37 19.18 10.53 14.15
N TYR A 38 18.53 9.50 13.60
CA TYR A 38 17.23 9.05 14.09
C TYR A 38 17.21 8.60 15.53
N VAL A 39 16.04 8.74 16.13
CA VAL A 39 15.70 8.21 17.45
C VAL A 39 14.43 7.38 17.32
N ILE A 40 14.49 6.13 17.80
CA ILE A 40 13.33 5.24 17.90
C ILE A 40 12.79 5.34 19.34
N ASP A 41 11.52 5.71 19.45
CA ASP A 41 10.77 5.67 20.71
C ASP A 41 9.81 4.47 20.68
N GLY A 42 10.24 3.36 21.28
CA GLY A 42 9.46 2.13 21.32
C GLY A 42 8.17 2.25 22.13
N ASP A 43 8.13 3.10 23.14
CA ASP A 43 6.94 3.31 23.99
C ASP A 43 5.84 4.08 23.21
N ASN A 44 6.24 5.10 22.45
CA ASN A 44 5.33 5.88 21.60
C ASN A 44 5.24 5.33 20.18
N GLN A 45 6.03 4.30 19.86
CA GLN A 45 6.03 3.59 18.56
C GLN A 45 6.30 4.53 17.38
N THR A 46 7.33 5.37 17.53
CA THR A 46 7.71 6.38 16.55
C THR A 46 9.20 6.30 16.21
N THR A 47 9.54 6.68 14.97
CA THR A 47 10.91 6.90 14.52
C THR A 47 11.01 8.34 14.03
N THR A 48 11.93 9.13 14.60
CA THR A 48 12.10 10.56 14.28
C THR A 48 13.56 10.84 13.94
N GLY A 49 13.81 11.62 12.89
CA GLY A 49 15.14 12.07 12.49
C GLY A 49 15.06 13.22 11.49
N SER A 50 16.21 13.77 11.08
CA SER A 50 16.24 14.77 10.00
C SER A 50 15.58 14.21 8.75
N LEU A 51 14.70 15.00 8.09
CA LEU A 51 14.10 14.60 6.81
C LEU A 51 15.12 14.77 5.68
N MET A 52 15.44 13.65 5.03
CA MET A 52 16.44 13.59 3.96
C MET A 52 15.80 13.50 2.58
N ALA A 53 16.30 14.24 1.62
CA ALA A 53 15.99 14.10 0.21
C ALA A 53 17.21 13.49 -0.50
N SER A 54 17.17 12.18 -0.83
CA SER A 54 18.31 11.44 -1.42
C SER A 54 19.63 11.73 -0.71
N GLY A 55 19.63 11.68 0.62
CA GLY A 55 20.82 11.89 1.47
C GLY A 55 21.18 13.36 1.76
N VAL A 56 20.34 14.32 1.36
CA VAL A 56 20.51 15.76 1.65
C VAL A 56 19.49 16.20 2.68
N ASP A 57 19.96 16.86 3.77
CA ASP A 57 19.11 17.37 4.85
C ASP A 57 18.23 18.54 4.33
N THR A 58 16.92 18.40 4.46
CA THR A 58 15.92 19.37 3.99
C THR A 58 15.65 20.51 4.97
N GLY A 59 16.23 20.47 6.16
CA GLY A 59 16.11 21.49 7.22
C GLY A 59 14.84 21.37 8.07
N VAL A 60 14.14 20.23 8.02
CA VAL A 60 13.05 19.86 8.92
C VAL A 60 13.21 18.40 9.36
N ASP A 61 12.51 17.99 10.40
CA ASP A 61 12.48 16.61 10.82
C ASP A 61 11.34 15.83 10.16
N VAL A 62 11.45 14.49 10.09
CA VAL A 62 10.36 13.57 9.81
C VAL A 62 10.13 12.67 11.03
N GLN A 63 8.87 12.42 11.35
CA GLN A 63 8.46 11.44 12.34
C GLN A 63 7.51 10.44 11.69
N VAL A 64 7.94 9.18 11.61
CA VAL A 64 7.11 8.06 11.15
C VAL A 64 6.49 7.40 12.37
N ARG A 65 5.16 7.31 12.41
CA ARG A 65 4.38 6.72 13.50
C ARG A 65 3.78 5.40 13.07
N ALA A 66 3.94 4.35 13.87
CA ALA A 66 3.29 3.08 13.63
C ALA A 66 1.76 3.19 13.74
N GLY A 67 1.07 2.43 12.91
CA GLY A 67 -0.39 2.37 12.86
C GLY A 67 -0.95 1.01 13.30
N GLY A 68 -2.13 0.64 12.81
CA GLY A 68 -2.79 -0.61 13.13
C GLY A 68 -3.00 -0.80 14.64
N PRO A 69 -2.44 -1.86 15.23
CA PRO A 69 -2.55 -2.10 16.68
C PRO A 69 -1.99 -0.95 17.54
N ALA A 70 -0.99 -0.21 17.05
CA ALA A 70 -0.38 0.93 17.74
C ALA A 70 -1.37 2.05 18.05
N ILE A 71 -2.35 2.23 17.19
CA ILE A 71 -3.44 3.21 17.33
C ILE A 71 -4.80 2.55 17.65
N GLY A 72 -4.77 1.31 18.18
CA GLY A 72 -5.98 0.58 18.55
C GLY A 72 -6.89 0.22 17.36
N PHE A 73 -6.31 0.01 16.18
CA PHE A 73 -7.01 -0.24 14.91
C PHE A 73 -7.94 0.89 14.48
N GLN A 74 -7.73 2.10 14.99
CA GLN A 74 -8.44 3.26 14.47
C GLN A 74 -8.03 3.48 13.00
N ASN A 75 -9.03 3.85 12.17
CA ASN A 75 -8.72 4.22 10.79
C ASN A 75 -7.90 5.51 10.75
N THR A 76 -6.85 5.55 9.96
CA THR A 76 -5.91 6.66 9.87
C THR A 76 -6.56 7.96 9.41
N VAL A 77 -7.60 7.89 8.54
CA VAL A 77 -8.39 9.06 8.13
C VAL A 77 -9.06 9.69 9.35
N ALA A 78 -9.71 8.90 10.22
CA ALA A 78 -10.31 9.39 11.45
C ALA A 78 -9.24 9.87 12.46
N GLN A 79 -8.06 9.23 12.48
CA GLN A 79 -6.95 9.61 13.33
C GLN A 79 -6.47 11.04 13.02
N MET A 80 -6.38 11.44 11.75
CA MET A 80 -5.97 12.80 11.34
C MET A 80 -6.86 13.90 11.92
N TYR A 81 -8.11 13.60 12.25
CA TYR A 81 -9.06 14.55 12.85
C TYR A 81 -9.07 14.52 14.38
N THR A 82 -8.49 13.50 14.99
CA THR A 82 -8.32 13.40 16.44
C THR A 82 -6.92 13.83 16.90
N ASP A 83 -5.92 13.71 16.05
CA ASP A 83 -4.54 14.14 16.25
C ASP A 83 -4.13 15.06 15.07
N THR A 84 -4.22 16.36 15.31
CA THR A 84 -3.95 17.38 14.29
C THR A 84 -2.46 17.64 14.05
N ASP A 85 -1.56 17.00 14.78
CA ASP A 85 -0.13 17.05 14.51
C ASP A 85 0.25 16.18 13.29
N ILE A 86 -0.62 15.26 12.88
CA ILE A 86 -0.40 14.42 11.71
C ILE A 86 -0.44 15.28 10.44
N THR A 87 0.71 15.34 9.74
CA THR A 87 0.85 16.08 8.49
C THR A 87 0.33 15.26 7.31
N LEU A 88 0.72 13.98 7.24
CA LEU A 88 0.31 13.01 6.22
C LEU A 88 -0.10 11.71 6.90
N ALA A 89 -1.11 11.04 6.36
CA ALA A 89 -1.44 9.70 6.80
C ALA A 89 -1.69 8.77 5.62
N TYR A 90 -1.40 7.49 5.80
CA TYR A 90 -1.81 6.46 4.87
C TYR A 90 -3.33 6.32 4.91
N ALA A 91 -3.95 6.44 3.75
CA ALA A 91 -5.39 6.34 3.58
C ALA A 91 -5.72 5.53 2.33
N ASP A 92 -6.62 4.59 2.47
CA ASP A 92 -7.11 3.79 1.34
C ASP A 92 -8.24 4.54 0.63
N THR A 93 -8.34 4.41 -0.69
CA THR A 93 -9.37 5.10 -1.48
C THR A 93 -10.79 4.84 -0.96
N ASP A 94 -11.08 3.62 -0.55
CA ASP A 94 -12.38 3.24 0.00
C ASP A 94 -12.63 3.82 1.40
N SER A 95 -11.59 3.93 2.23
CA SER A 95 -11.68 4.62 3.53
C SER A 95 -11.92 6.11 3.37
N VAL A 96 -11.25 6.76 2.41
CA VAL A 96 -11.50 8.17 2.08
C VAL A 96 -12.95 8.38 1.68
N ALA A 97 -13.51 7.51 0.82
CA ALA A 97 -14.91 7.60 0.43
C ALA A 97 -15.87 7.39 1.61
N PHE A 98 -15.57 6.45 2.50
CA PHE A 98 -16.40 6.13 3.67
C PHE A 98 -16.46 7.29 4.67
N PHE A 99 -15.30 7.90 4.97
CA PHE A 99 -15.21 8.98 5.96
C PHE A 99 -15.44 10.38 5.37
N TRP A 100 -15.76 10.50 4.08
CA TRP A 100 -15.80 11.79 3.38
C TRP A 100 -16.68 12.86 4.03
N GLU A 101 -17.84 12.50 4.55
CA GLU A 101 -18.75 13.46 5.16
C GLU A 101 -18.30 13.95 6.54
N ASP A 102 -17.58 13.11 7.30
CA ASP A 102 -17.21 13.39 8.68
C ASP A 102 -15.73 13.81 8.83
N ALA A 103 -14.85 13.30 7.97
CA ALA A 103 -13.41 13.50 8.04
C ALA A 103 -12.77 13.51 6.62
N PRO A 104 -13.08 14.51 5.78
CA PRO A 104 -12.61 14.53 4.40
C PRO A 104 -11.10 14.72 4.31
N VAL A 105 -10.43 13.82 3.59
CA VAL A 105 -8.99 13.92 3.28
C VAL A 105 -8.77 13.84 1.77
N VAL A 106 -7.65 14.40 1.30
CA VAL A 106 -7.26 14.35 -0.11
C VAL A 106 -5.92 13.60 -0.21
N GLN A 107 -5.92 12.52 -0.98
CA GLN A 107 -4.72 11.76 -1.30
C GLN A 107 -3.84 12.55 -2.28
N VAL A 108 -2.55 12.67 -2.00
CA VAL A 108 -1.60 13.53 -2.72
C VAL A 108 -0.48 12.76 -3.42
N VAL A 109 -0.21 11.52 -2.99
CA VAL A 109 0.74 10.60 -3.63
C VAL A 109 0.47 9.17 -3.17
N THR A 110 0.65 8.19 -4.05
CA THR A 110 0.51 6.77 -3.72
C THR A 110 1.85 6.03 -3.88
N PRO A 111 2.51 5.64 -2.77
CA PRO A 111 3.73 4.85 -2.83
C PRO A 111 3.52 3.44 -3.43
N LEU A 112 2.32 2.88 -3.28
CA LEU A 112 1.92 1.60 -3.84
C LEU A 112 0.94 1.80 -5.00
N ASP A 113 1.23 1.22 -6.16
CA ASP A 113 0.30 1.22 -7.29
C ASP A 113 -0.82 0.19 -7.11
N LYS A 114 -0.50 -1.01 -6.61
CA LYS A 114 -1.49 -2.06 -6.34
C LYS A 114 -1.68 -2.30 -4.84
N ASN A 115 -2.91 -2.64 -4.49
CA ASN A 115 -3.23 -3.12 -3.14
C ASN A 115 -2.57 -4.48 -2.90
N PRO A 116 -1.68 -4.62 -1.89
CA PRO A 116 -1.00 -5.87 -1.57
C PRO A 116 -1.87 -6.91 -0.87
N GLN A 117 -3.09 -6.57 -0.44
CA GLN A 117 -4.01 -7.52 0.16
C GLN A 117 -4.30 -8.67 -0.80
N MET A 118 -4.35 -9.87 -0.26
CA MET A 118 -4.57 -11.10 -1.02
C MET A 118 -5.48 -12.07 -0.27
N LEU A 119 -5.98 -13.06 -1.00
CA LEU A 119 -6.36 -14.34 -0.44
C LEU A 119 -5.32 -15.37 -0.81
N MET A 120 -4.94 -16.22 0.16
CA MET A 120 -4.02 -17.33 -0.04
C MET A 120 -4.66 -18.65 0.37
N TRP A 121 -4.19 -19.74 -0.24
CA TRP A 121 -4.64 -21.12 0.04
C TRP A 121 -3.53 -22.13 -0.22
N ASP A 122 -3.72 -23.35 0.30
CA ASP A 122 -2.79 -24.45 0.08
C ASP A 122 -2.99 -25.05 -1.32
N PRO A 123 -2.00 -24.94 -2.25
CA PRO A 123 -2.11 -25.50 -3.59
C PRO A 123 -2.11 -27.05 -3.63
N GLU A 124 -1.67 -27.73 -2.56
CA GLU A 124 -1.73 -29.21 -2.49
C GLU A 124 -3.15 -29.68 -2.16
N VAL A 125 -3.89 -28.89 -1.36
CA VAL A 125 -5.30 -29.16 -1.04
C VAL A 125 -6.21 -28.75 -2.20
N TYR A 126 -5.89 -27.60 -2.83
CA TYR A 126 -6.68 -27.02 -3.91
C TYR A 126 -5.85 -26.86 -5.21
N PRO A 127 -5.46 -27.98 -5.85
CA PRO A 127 -4.56 -27.93 -7.02
C PRO A 127 -5.16 -27.23 -8.23
N ASN A 128 -6.48 -27.19 -8.35
CA ASN A 128 -7.22 -26.63 -9.47
C ASN A 128 -7.83 -25.26 -9.21
N ILE A 129 -7.59 -24.66 -8.04
CA ILE A 129 -8.03 -23.31 -7.70
C ILE A 129 -6.88 -22.34 -7.99
N TYR A 130 -7.12 -21.34 -8.82
CA TYR A 130 -6.13 -20.35 -9.24
C TYR A 130 -6.56 -18.91 -8.95
N THR A 131 -7.86 -18.67 -8.73
CA THR A 131 -8.44 -17.35 -8.54
C THR A 131 -9.36 -17.30 -7.32
N ILE A 132 -9.65 -16.09 -6.85
CA ILE A 132 -10.64 -15.84 -5.80
C ILE A 132 -12.04 -16.29 -6.26
N ALA A 133 -12.36 -16.13 -7.55
CA ALA A 133 -13.62 -16.63 -8.09
C ALA A 133 -13.71 -18.17 -8.03
N ASP A 134 -12.60 -18.89 -8.28
CA ASP A 134 -12.57 -20.35 -8.14
C ASP A 134 -12.82 -20.77 -6.66
N LEU A 135 -12.33 -19.97 -5.68
CA LEU A 135 -12.64 -20.20 -4.26
C LEU A 135 -14.13 -20.07 -3.98
N GLY A 136 -14.78 -19.06 -4.60
CA GLY A 136 -16.21 -18.85 -4.52
C GLY A 136 -17.00 -20.02 -5.11
N GLU A 137 -16.65 -20.45 -6.31
CA GLU A 137 -17.31 -21.57 -6.99
C GLU A 137 -17.15 -22.91 -6.25
N ALA A 138 -16.00 -23.11 -5.57
CA ALA A 138 -15.71 -24.31 -4.80
C ALA A 138 -16.25 -24.28 -3.36
N ASP A 139 -16.93 -23.21 -2.97
CA ASP A 139 -17.47 -22.98 -1.61
C ASP A 139 -16.41 -23.16 -0.50
N VAL A 140 -15.18 -22.66 -0.77
CA VAL A 140 -14.08 -22.73 0.19
C VAL A 140 -14.28 -21.67 1.27
N THR A 141 -14.16 -22.06 2.54
CA THR A 141 -14.20 -21.08 3.65
C THR A 141 -13.07 -20.04 3.52
N VAL A 142 -13.41 -18.77 3.58
CA VAL A 142 -12.49 -17.64 3.47
C VAL A 142 -12.38 -16.92 4.81
N SER A 143 -11.25 -17.05 5.48
CA SER A 143 -10.96 -16.43 6.78
C SER A 143 -10.41 -15.02 6.58
N VAL A 144 -11.09 -13.99 7.10
CA VAL A 144 -10.78 -12.59 6.89
C VAL A 144 -10.93 -11.76 8.16
N PHE A 145 -10.29 -10.60 8.21
CA PHE A 145 -10.65 -9.59 9.21
C PHE A 145 -12.08 -9.09 8.95
N GLY A 146 -12.85 -8.95 10.02
CA GLY A 146 -14.21 -8.43 9.91
C GLY A 146 -14.26 -6.98 9.43
N GLY A 147 -15.27 -6.64 8.62
CA GLY A 147 -15.52 -5.26 8.14
C GLY A 147 -14.64 -4.84 6.95
N GLY A 148 -14.01 -5.77 6.25
CA GLY A 148 -13.25 -5.47 5.05
C GLY A 148 -14.15 -5.10 3.87
N THR A 149 -13.98 -3.91 3.31
CA THR A 149 -14.77 -3.39 2.17
C THR A 149 -14.75 -4.33 0.95
N TRP A 150 -13.59 -4.87 0.61
CA TRP A 150 -13.44 -5.79 -0.52
C TRP A 150 -14.26 -7.09 -0.34
N THR A 151 -14.40 -7.55 0.90
CA THR A 151 -15.20 -8.74 1.22
C THR A 151 -16.68 -8.50 0.95
N GLU A 152 -17.19 -7.35 1.40
CA GLU A 152 -18.58 -6.95 1.17
C GLU A 152 -18.85 -6.75 -0.33
N LEU A 153 -17.90 -6.15 -1.06
CA LEU A 153 -17.99 -5.98 -2.50
C LEU A 153 -18.08 -7.33 -3.22
N PHE A 154 -17.15 -8.26 -2.93
CA PHE A 154 -17.15 -9.58 -3.57
C PHE A 154 -18.39 -10.41 -3.25
N ILE A 155 -18.98 -10.23 -2.05
CA ILE A 155 -20.29 -10.82 -1.74
C ILE A 155 -21.39 -10.17 -2.60
N ALA A 156 -21.43 -8.85 -2.69
CA ALA A 156 -22.43 -8.13 -3.47
C ALA A 156 -22.35 -8.45 -4.98
N GLU A 157 -21.16 -8.66 -5.50
CA GLU A 157 -20.90 -9.05 -6.89
C GLU A 157 -21.10 -10.55 -7.16
N GLY A 158 -21.27 -11.35 -6.10
CA GLY A 158 -21.46 -12.81 -6.20
C GLY A 158 -20.18 -13.58 -6.51
N VAL A 159 -19.01 -12.98 -6.30
CA VAL A 159 -17.70 -13.64 -6.37
C VAL A 159 -17.51 -14.59 -5.19
N LEU A 160 -17.93 -14.16 -4.00
CA LEU A 160 -17.98 -14.96 -2.78
C LEU A 160 -19.43 -15.04 -2.27
N SER A 161 -19.76 -16.07 -1.51
CA SER A 161 -21.01 -16.13 -0.76
C SER A 161 -20.80 -15.67 0.69
N SER A 162 -21.82 -15.07 1.31
CA SER A 162 -21.76 -14.67 2.72
C SER A 162 -21.53 -15.85 3.66
N ASP A 163 -21.97 -17.04 3.28
CA ASP A 163 -21.89 -18.25 4.13
C ASP A 163 -20.46 -18.83 4.15
N GLN A 164 -19.64 -18.54 3.12
CA GLN A 164 -18.24 -19.00 3.07
C GLN A 164 -17.26 -18.01 3.71
N VAL A 165 -17.65 -16.75 3.95
CA VAL A 165 -16.80 -15.73 4.56
C VAL A 165 -16.86 -15.82 6.08
N ASP A 166 -15.71 -16.06 6.70
CA ASP A 166 -15.57 -16.10 8.15
C ASP A 166 -14.76 -14.89 8.64
N PRO A 167 -15.41 -13.90 9.30
CA PRO A 167 -14.78 -12.65 9.74
C PRO A 167 -14.02 -12.78 11.07
N SER A 168 -13.64 -13.99 11.48
CA SER A 168 -12.98 -14.25 12.78
C SER A 168 -11.45 -14.25 12.71
N TYR A 169 -10.84 -13.93 11.57
CA TYR A 169 -9.38 -13.82 11.47
C TYR A 169 -8.86 -12.71 12.38
N ASP A 170 -7.84 -13.02 13.15
CA ASP A 170 -7.23 -12.13 14.14
C ASP A 170 -5.74 -11.85 13.88
N GLY A 171 -5.23 -12.27 12.71
CA GLY A 171 -3.80 -12.19 12.36
C GLY A 171 -3.01 -13.45 12.74
N SER A 172 -3.63 -14.44 13.41
CA SER A 172 -2.95 -15.69 13.79
C SER A 172 -2.91 -16.70 12.64
N PRO A 173 -1.75 -17.34 12.37
CA PRO A 173 -1.63 -18.39 11.36
C PRO A 173 -2.23 -19.72 11.82
N ALA A 174 -2.56 -19.86 13.11
CA ALA A 174 -2.84 -21.14 13.75
C ALA A 174 -4.01 -21.89 13.09
N ARG A 175 -5.07 -21.18 12.74
CA ARG A 175 -6.25 -21.80 12.14
C ARG A 175 -5.98 -22.30 10.71
N PHE A 176 -5.34 -21.49 9.87
CA PHE A 176 -4.98 -21.88 8.52
C PHE A 176 -4.10 -23.14 8.52
N ILE A 177 -3.11 -23.18 9.40
CA ILE A 177 -2.19 -24.33 9.54
C ILE A 177 -2.93 -25.56 10.04
N ALA A 178 -3.81 -25.41 11.03
CA ALA A 178 -4.50 -26.53 11.65
C ALA A 178 -5.59 -27.15 10.77
N GLU A 179 -6.39 -26.33 10.08
CA GLU A 179 -7.47 -26.79 9.21
C GLU A 179 -6.98 -27.20 7.82
N GLY A 180 -6.04 -26.43 7.23
CA GLY A 180 -5.40 -26.69 5.95
C GLY A 180 -6.31 -26.60 4.72
N ASN A 181 -7.63 -26.51 4.92
CA ASN A 181 -8.66 -26.50 3.86
C ASN A 181 -9.48 -25.21 3.82
N ILE A 182 -8.89 -24.11 4.27
CA ILE A 182 -9.47 -22.76 4.16
C ILE A 182 -8.58 -21.88 3.30
N ALA A 183 -9.16 -20.82 2.74
CA ALA A 183 -8.41 -19.67 2.27
C ALA A 183 -8.31 -18.62 3.36
N GLN A 184 -7.26 -17.80 3.36
CA GLN A 184 -7.03 -16.79 4.38
C GLN A 184 -6.56 -15.49 3.75
N GLN A 185 -7.04 -14.38 4.29
CA GLN A 185 -6.53 -13.05 3.99
C GLN A 185 -5.08 -12.90 4.45
N GLY A 186 -4.31 -12.10 3.74
CA GLY A 186 -2.96 -11.68 4.10
C GLY A 186 -2.47 -10.58 3.17
N TYR A 187 -1.19 -10.28 3.27
CA TYR A 187 -0.47 -9.35 2.41
C TYR A 187 0.60 -10.08 1.61
N ALA A 188 0.62 -9.89 0.30
CA ALA A 188 1.50 -10.64 -0.59
C ALA A 188 2.99 -10.36 -0.38
N SER A 189 3.31 -9.29 0.31
CA SER A 189 4.65 -8.86 0.72
C SER A 189 5.15 -9.47 2.04
N ALA A 190 4.29 -10.18 2.80
CA ALA A 190 4.62 -10.71 4.12
C ALA A 190 4.29 -12.20 4.29
N GLU A 191 2.99 -12.58 4.33
CA GLU A 191 2.56 -13.92 4.69
C GLU A 191 3.17 -15.04 3.85
N PRO A 192 3.40 -14.94 2.52
CA PRO A 192 4.01 -16.05 1.78
C PRO A 192 5.38 -16.43 2.31
N TRP A 193 6.17 -15.45 2.78
CA TRP A 193 7.45 -15.72 3.42
C TRP A 193 7.27 -16.41 4.77
N ASP A 194 6.41 -15.87 5.62
CA ASP A 194 6.22 -16.36 6.97
C ASP A 194 5.69 -17.81 6.97
N TYR A 195 4.72 -18.12 6.11
CA TYR A 195 4.17 -19.47 5.99
C TYR A 195 5.17 -20.48 5.46
N LYS A 196 6.09 -20.05 4.64
CA LYS A 196 7.14 -20.92 4.11
C LYS A 196 8.32 -21.11 5.08
N HIS A 197 8.71 -20.06 5.81
CA HIS A 197 9.98 -20.03 6.52
C HIS A 197 9.88 -19.95 8.04
N LYS A 198 8.86 -19.27 8.58
CA LYS A 198 8.66 -19.12 10.04
C LYS A 198 7.71 -20.18 10.60
N PHE A 199 6.61 -20.47 9.93
CA PHE A 199 5.63 -21.45 10.39
C PHE A 199 5.96 -22.83 9.86
N THR A 200 6.94 -23.49 10.50
CA THR A 200 7.51 -24.78 10.07
C THR A 200 6.50 -25.92 10.02
N GLU A 201 5.38 -25.82 10.71
CA GLU A 201 4.27 -26.76 10.66
C GLU A 201 3.57 -26.77 9.31
N PHE A 202 3.59 -25.62 8.59
CA PHE A 202 3.15 -25.50 7.21
C PHE A 202 4.33 -25.66 6.24
N GLY A 203 5.34 -24.82 6.32
CA GLY A 203 6.68 -24.96 5.74
C GLY A 203 6.75 -25.07 4.21
N LYS A 204 5.78 -24.52 3.47
CA LYS A 204 5.68 -24.61 2.01
C LYS A 204 5.11 -23.34 1.38
N ASP A 205 5.11 -23.29 0.06
CA ASP A 205 4.54 -22.17 -0.67
C ASP A 205 3.01 -22.19 -0.59
N VAL A 206 2.41 -21.02 -0.47
CA VAL A 206 0.99 -20.80 -0.66
C VAL A 206 0.72 -20.41 -2.12
N ARG A 207 -0.50 -20.65 -2.61
CA ARG A 207 -1.01 -19.98 -3.80
C ARG A 207 -1.83 -18.78 -3.35
N LEU A 208 -1.76 -17.70 -4.11
CA LEU A 208 -2.43 -16.46 -3.78
C LEU A 208 -3.00 -15.76 -5.02
N GLN A 209 -3.96 -14.89 -4.80
CA GLN A 209 -4.36 -13.83 -5.74
C GLN A 209 -4.57 -12.53 -4.97
N LEU A 210 -4.08 -11.42 -5.52
CA LEU A 210 -4.36 -10.10 -4.99
C LEU A 210 -5.85 -9.78 -5.13
N VAL A 211 -6.43 -9.14 -4.12
CA VAL A 211 -7.80 -8.61 -4.23
C VAL A 211 -7.89 -7.52 -5.30
N HIS A 212 -6.78 -6.81 -5.55
CA HIS A 212 -6.63 -5.88 -6.66
C HIS A 212 -6.88 -6.56 -8.01
N ASP A 213 -6.17 -7.66 -8.29
CA ASP A 213 -6.28 -8.39 -9.56
C ASP A 213 -7.63 -9.13 -9.70
N ALA A 214 -8.39 -9.26 -8.61
CA ALA A 214 -9.74 -9.76 -8.59
C ALA A 214 -10.82 -8.67 -8.76
N GLY A 215 -10.42 -7.39 -8.92
CA GLY A 215 -11.30 -6.27 -9.24
C GLY A 215 -11.50 -5.23 -8.12
N PHE A 216 -10.82 -5.37 -6.96
CA PHE A 216 -10.82 -4.35 -5.92
C PHE A 216 -9.59 -3.43 -6.04
N GLU A 217 -9.62 -2.52 -7.00
CA GLU A 217 -8.47 -1.72 -7.44
C GLU A 217 -8.27 -0.43 -6.64
N VAL A 218 -8.47 -0.44 -5.32
CA VAL A 218 -8.19 0.73 -4.48
C VAL A 218 -6.69 1.07 -4.48
N TYR A 219 -6.36 2.35 -4.32
CA TYR A 219 -5.04 2.76 -3.88
C TYR A 219 -4.95 2.48 -2.39
N LYS A 220 -4.13 1.51 -2.01
CA LYS A 220 -3.86 1.13 -0.64
C LYS A 220 -2.71 1.96 -0.11
N SER A 221 -2.84 2.46 1.13
CA SER A 221 -1.77 3.19 1.81
C SER A 221 -1.27 4.42 1.02
N ALA A 222 -2.17 5.13 0.32
CA ALA A 222 -1.82 6.41 -0.28
C ALA A 222 -1.72 7.50 0.78
N LEU A 223 -0.74 8.41 0.64
CA LEU A 223 -0.59 9.52 1.58
C LEU A 223 -1.63 10.60 1.31
N ALA A 224 -2.32 11.00 2.37
CA ALA A 224 -3.37 12.01 2.34
C ALA A 224 -3.12 13.13 3.36
N VAL A 225 -3.69 14.30 3.07
CA VAL A 225 -3.79 15.45 3.97
C VAL A 225 -5.25 15.72 4.30
N ARG A 226 -5.54 16.41 5.41
CA ARG A 226 -6.90 16.91 5.65
C ARG A 226 -7.33 17.85 4.54
N ALA A 227 -8.57 17.70 4.07
CA ALA A 227 -9.05 18.46 2.92
C ALA A 227 -9.07 19.97 3.15
N ASP A 228 -9.32 20.42 4.38
CA ASP A 228 -9.33 21.83 4.78
C ASP A 228 -7.94 22.45 4.89
N GLU A 229 -6.88 21.63 4.95
CA GLU A 229 -5.48 22.09 5.00
C GLU A 229 -4.77 22.02 3.64
N LEU A 230 -5.36 21.42 2.61
CA LEU A 230 -4.71 21.17 1.33
C LEU A 230 -4.10 22.44 0.71
N ASP A 231 -4.82 23.55 0.72
CA ASP A 231 -4.34 24.81 0.13
C ASP A 231 -3.31 25.51 1.01
N GLU A 232 -3.42 25.42 2.34
CA GLU A 232 -2.42 25.96 3.27
C GLU A 232 -1.11 25.18 3.18
N MET A 233 -1.21 23.87 3.07
CA MET A 233 -0.06 22.95 2.93
C MET A 233 0.53 22.90 1.53
N ALA A 234 -0.13 23.47 0.51
CA ALA A 234 0.30 23.36 -0.88
C ALA A 234 1.77 23.76 -1.12
N PRO A 235 2.31 24.87 -0.55
CA PRO A 235 3.72 25.22 -0.74
C PRO A 235 4.70 24.17 -0.16
N CYS A 236 4.31 23.46 0.89
CA CYS A 236 5.06 22.34 1.45
C CYS A 236 4.94 21.11 0.54
N LEU A 237 3.72 20.75 0.14
CA LEU A 237 3.44 19.57 -0.67
C LEU A 237 4.10 19.62 -2.05
N GLU A 238 4.21 20.81 -2.66
CA GLU A 238 4.92 21.04 -3.94
C GLU A 238 6.40 20.61 -3.88
N ARG A 239 6.99 20.56 -2.68
CA ARG A 239 8.38 20.13 -2.46
C ARG A 239 8.45 18.74 -1.83
N LEU A 240 7.58 18.45 -0.87
CA LEU A 240 7.60 17.20 -0.12
C LEU A 240 7.16 15.99 -0.96
N VAL A 241 6.14 16.14 -1.80
CA VAL A 241 5.63 15.01 -2.62
C VAL A 241 6.70 14.47 -3.59
N PRO A 242 7.46 15.31 -4.34
CA PRO A 242 8.59 14.80 -5.13
C PRO A 242 9.67 14.10 -4.29
N ILE A 243 9.91 14.54 -3.03
CA ILE A 243 10.84 13.86 -2.12
C ILE A 243 10.29 12.48 -1.75
N VAL A 244 9.01 12.35 -1.43
CA VAL A 244 8.34 11.07 -1.16
C VAL A 244 8.43 10.12 -2.37
N GLN A 245 8.16 10.62 -3.58
CA GLN A 245 8.30 9.82 -4.81
C GLN A 245 9.73 9.30 -4.98
N GLN A 246 10.72 10.19 -4.81
CA GLN A 246 12.13 9.82 -4.96
C GLN A 246 12.59 8.86 -3.85
N ALA A 247 12.15 9.06 -2.61
CA ALA A 247 12.46 8.16 -1.50
C ALA A 247 11.93 6.73 -1.75
N GLN A 248 10.73 6.60 -2.32
CA GLN A 248 10.22 5.28 -2.73
C GLN A 248 11.09 4.65 -3.82
N VAL A 249 11.55 5.42 -4.81
CA VAL A 249 12.47 4.95 -5.86
C VAL A 249 13.81 4.53 -5.27
N ASP A 250 14.39 5.36 -4.39
CA ASP A 250 15.68 5.11 -3.75
C ASP A 250 15.63 3.84 -2.88
N PHE A 251 14.56 3.69 -2.08
CA PHE A 251 14.32 2.48 -1.29
C PHE A 251 14.22 1.22 -2.15
N MET A 252 13.46 1.26 -3.24
CA MET A 252 13.35 0.09 -4.14
C MET A 252 14.67 -0.25 -4.83
N ALA A 253 15.56 0.73 -5.01
CA ALA A 253 16.88 0.53 -5.62
C ALA A 253 17.94 -0.01 -4.64
N ASP A 254 17.94 0.46 -3.38
CA ASP A 254 18.88 0.04 -2.33
C ASP A 254 18.22 -0.01 -0.95
N PRO A 255 17.45 -1.08 -0.63
CA PRO A 255 16.64 -1.16 0.58
C PRO A 255 17.45 -1.47 1.85
N GLY A 256 18.76 -1.76 1.75
CA GLY A 256 19.53 -2.36 2.85
C GLY A 256 19.53 -1.55 4.14
N ARG A 257 19.85 -0.25 4.05
CA ARG A 257 19.86 0.69 5.19
C ARG A 257 18.47 0.83 5.81
N THR A 258 17.50 1.04 4.98
CA THR A 258 16.11 1.32 5.39
C THR A 258 15.45 0.09 6.00
N ASN A 259 15.66 -1.10 5.43
CA ASN A 259 15.21 -2.33 6.05
C ASN A 259 15.87 -2.59 7.42
N ALA A 260 17.14 -2.24 7.61
CA ALA A 260 17.79 -2.34 8.92
C ALA A 260 17.11 -1.39 9.95
N LEU A 261 16.79 -0.15 9.57
CA LEU A 261 16.05 0.79 10.41
C LEU A 261 14.65 0.28 10.76
N ILE A 262 13.93 -0.28 9.79
CA ILE A 262 12.60 -0.88 10.00
C ILE A 262 12.67 -2.03 11.01
N ILE A 263 13.64 -2.94 10.87
CA ILE A 263 13.86 -4.06 11.78
C ILE A 263 14.14 -3.56 13.20
N GLU A 264 15.04 -2.57 13.35
CA GLU A 264 15.34 -1.94 14.64
C GLU A 264 14.09 -1.30 15.26
N GLY A 265 13.24 -0.65 14.44
CA GLY A 265 11.96 -0.10 14.88
C GLY A 265 11.00 -1.16 15.41
N VAL A 266 10.87 -2.29 14.71
CA VAL A 266 10.04 -3.43 15.15
C VAL A 266 10.57 -4.03 16.46
N GLU A 267 11.88 -4.21 16.59
CA GLU A 267 12.51 -4.72 17.81
C GLU A 267 12.28 -3.78 19.00
N ALA A 268 12.39 -2.46 18.80
CA ALA A 268 12.18 -1.46 19.85
C ALA A 268 10.73 -1.40 20.32
N ILE A 269 9.75 -1.57 19.43
CA ILE A 269 8.31 -1.63 19.76
C ILE A 269 7.98 -2.87 20.57
N ALA A 270 8.67 -3.98 20.35
CA ALA A 270 8.56 -5.24 21.11
C ALA A 270 7.12 -5.76 21.22
N SER A 271 6.37 -5.71 20.11
CA SER A 271 5.00 -6.22 20.01
C SER A 271 4.96 -7.70 19.55
N PHE A 272 3.78 -8.19 19.17
CA PHE A 272 3.66 -9.51 18.53
C PHE A 272 4.18 -9.53 17.10
N TRP A 273 4.29 -8.36 16.45
CA TRP A 273 4.82 -8.21 15.09
C TRP A 273 6.32 -8.49 15.08
N THR A 274 6.76 -9.37 14.19
CA THR A 274 8.16 -9.74 14.05
C THR A 274 8.62 -9.53 12.61
N TYR A 275 9.74 -8.87 12.45
CA TYR A 275 10.29 -8.54 11.15
C TYR A 275 11.81 -8.79 11.16
N ASP A 276 12.33 -9.48 10.16
CA ASP A 276 13.74 -9.84 10.05
C ASP A 276 14.26 -9.58 8.62
N GLU A 277 15.57 -9.76 8.42
CA GLU A 277 16.21 -9.54 7.11
C GLU A 277 15.57 -10.39 5.99
N GLY A 278 15.08 -11.58 6.31
CA GLY A 278 14.50 -12.50 5.34
C GLY A 278 13.16 -12.00 4.80
N ILE A 279 12.23 -11.63 5.68
CA ILE A 279 10.94 -11.07 5.28
C ILE A 279 11.14 -9.70 4.63
N ALA A 280 12.06 -8.86 5.13
CA ALA A 280 12.34 -7.56 4.55
C ALA A 280 12.82 -7.66 3.10
N ALA A 281 13.79 -8.55 2.82
CA ALA A 281 14.26 -8.80 1.47
C ALA A 281 13.19 -9.39 0.56
N PHE A 282 12.38 -10.34 1.08
CA PHE A 282 11.25 -10.91 0.35
C PHE A 282 10.20 -9.85 0.01
N SER A 283 9.85 -8.98 0.96
CA SER A 283 8.85 -7.93 0.79
C SER A 283 9.21 -7.00 -0.38
N VAL A 284 10.45 -6.50 -0.42
CA VAL A 284 10.94 -5.64 -1.52
C VAL A 284 10.84 -6.37 -2.86
N GLN A 285 11.27 -7.64 -2.92
CA GLN A 285 11.20 -8.41 -4.16
C GLN A 285 9.75 -8.66 -4.59
N ALA A 286 8.86 -8.98 -3.65
CA ALA A 286 7.44 -9.18 -3.93
C ALA A 286 6.76 -7.90 -4.42
N MET A 287 7.12 -6.73 -3.85
CA MET A 287 6.62 -5.44 -4.33
C MET A 287 6.97 -5.18 -5.80
N LEU A 288 8.17 -5.58 -6.23
CA LEU A 288 8.59 -5.45 -7.63
C LEU A 288 7.92 -6.51 -8.53
N ASP A 289 7.98 -7.79 -8.12
CA ASP A 289 7.50 -8.92 -8.95
C ASP A 289 6.00 -8.89 -9.20
N LEU A 290 5.23 -8.43 -8.21
CA LEU A 290 3.77 -8.33 -8.30
C LEU A 290 3.31 -6.95 -8.82
N GLY A 291 4.24 -6.01 -9.03
CA GLY A 291 3.93 -4.63 -9.42
C GLY A 291 3.17 -3.87 -8.35
N LEU A 292 3.37 -4.20 -7.06
CA LEU A 292 2.79 -3.43 -5.95
C LEU A 292 3.37 -2.02 -5.92
N VAL A 293 4.67 -1.90 -6.22
CA VAL A 293 5.31 -0.63 -6.54
C VAL A 293 5.65 -0.65 -8.02
N SER A 294 5.00 0.19 -8.79
CA SER A 294 5.22 0.32 -10.22
C SER A 294 4.95 1.73 -10.70
N ASN A 295 5.49 2.05 -11.87
CA ASN A 295 5.16 3.31 -12.51
C ASN A 295 3.76 3.24 -13.11
N GLY A 296 3.05 4.35 -13.05
CA GLY A 296 1.81 4.52 -13.79
C GLY A 296 2.02 4.43 -15.32
N PRO A 297 0.96 4.44 -16.12
CA PRO A 297 1.03 4.35 -17.57
C PRO A 297 1.77 5.52 -18.22
N ASN A 298 1.98 6.61 -17.51
CA ASN A 298 2.75 7.79 -17.92
C ASN A 298 4.25 7.71 -17.57
N GLY A 299 4.66 6.63 -16.90
CA GLY A 299 6.04 6.41 -16.47
C GLY A 299 6.42 7.04 -15.13
N ALA A 300 5.52 7.79 -14.48
CA ALA A 300 5.71 8.33 -13.15
C ALA A 300 5.29 7.33 -12.07
N LEU A 301 5.89 7.46 -10.88
CA LEU A 301 5.49 6.74 -9.68
C LEU A 301 4.62 7.66 -8.83
N GLY A 302 3.52 7.14 -8.31
CA GLY A 302 2.79 7.76 -7.22
C GLY A 302 1.62 8.65 -7.62
N ASP A 303 1.28 8.76 -8.91
CA ASP A 303 0.11 9.50 -9.37
C ASP A 303 -1.18 8.66 -9.33
N PHE A 304 -2.30 9.35 -9.39
CA PHE A 304 -3.64 8.76 -9.37
C PHE A 304 -4.26 8.76 -10.76
N ILE A 305 -5.00 7.71 -11.07
CA ILE A 305 -5.82 7.58 -12.29
C ILE A 305 -7.27 7.83 -11.89
N ASP A 306 -7.85 8.94 -12.35
CA ASP A 306 -9.22 9.35 -12.00
C ASP A 306 -10.27 8.30 -12.34
N GLU A 307 -10.11 7.62 -13.49
CA GLU A 307 -11.01 6.56 -13.92
C GLU A 307 -11.02 5.39 -12.93
N ARG A 308 -9.86 5.02 -12.37
CA ARG A 308 -9.71 3.96 -11.37
C ARG A 308 -10.39 4.38 -10.06
N THR A 309 -10.13 5.58 -9.55
CA THR A 309 -10.76 6.10 -8.34
C THR A 309 -12.28 6.18 -8.50
N ASN A 310 -12.78 6.66 -9.64
CA ASN A 310 -14.21 6.71 -9.92
C ASN A 310 -14.83 5.30 -10.03
N ALA A 311 -14.13 4.33 -10.60
CA ALA A 311 -14.60 2.94 -10.66
C ALA A 311 -14.81 2.34 -9.26
N VAL A 312 -13.91 2.61 -8.31
CA VAL A 312 -14.07 2.21 -6.89
C VAL A 312 -15.33 2.83 -6.29
N LEU A 313 -15.58 4.12 -6.53
CA LEU A 313 -16.79 4.79 -6.04
C LEU A 313 -18.06 4.18 -6.65
N ASP A 314 -18.05 3.85 -7.94
CA ASP A 314 -19.19 3.26 -8.63
C ASP A 314 -19.46 1.83 -8.15
N GLN A 315 -18.42 1.03 -7.90
CA GLN A 315 -18.53 -0.30 -7.29
C GLN A 315 -19.15 -0.23 -5.90
N ARG A 316 -18.70 0.69 -5.04
CA ARG A 316 -19.28 0.91 -3.70
C ARG A 316 -20.77 1.24 -3.78
N ARG A 317 -21.14 2.18 -4.67
CA ARG A 317 -22.55 2.56 -4.87
C ARG A 317 -23.41 1.41 -5.39
N ALA A 318 -22.88 0.64 -6.35
CA ALA A 318 -23.59 -0.52 -6.89
C ALA A 318 -23.79 -1.63 -5.84
N ALA A 319 -22.83 -1.80 -4.92
CA ALA A 319 -22.93 -2.73 -3.80
C ALA A 319 -23.81 -2.21 -2.65
N GLY A 320 -24.35 -1.00 -2.73
CA GLY A 320 -25.17 -0.38 -1.67
C GLY A 320 -24.36 0.07 -0.46
N MET A 321 -23.06 0.26 -0.63
CA MET A 321 -22.13 0.74 0.40
C MET A 321 -22.09 2.27 0.42
N ASP A 322 -21.72 2.84 1.57
CA ASP A 322 -21.61 4.29 1.71
C ASP A 322 -20.57 4.89 0.74
N ALA A 323 -21.07 5.70 -0.17
CA ALA A 323 -20.29 6.59 -1.03
C ALA A 323 -21.16 7.78 -1.39
N PRO A 324 -20.85 9.01 -0.92
CA PRO A 324 -21.69 10.18 -1.10
C PRO A 324 -22.04 10.43 -2.56
N ALA A 325 -23.32 10.78 -2.81
CA ALA A 325 -23.77 11.10 -4.15
C ALA A 325 -23.04 12.36 -4.66
N GLY A 326 -22.40 12.25 -5.81
CA GLY A 326 -21.64 13.35 -6.41
C GLY A 326 -20.17 13.39 -6.01
N LEU A 327 -19.70 12.58 -5.06
CA LEU A 327 -18.28 12.41 -4.79
C LEU A 327 -17.58 11.82 -6.02
N SER A 328 -16.44 12.36 -6.36
CA SER A 328 -15.63 11.97 -7.54
C SER A 328 -14.15 11.87 -7.21
N ALA A 329 -13.36 11.33 -8.12
CA ALA A 329 -11.91 11.25 -7.98
C ALA A 329 -11.29 12.62 -7.67
N SER A 330 -11.70 13.68 -8.35
CA SER A 330 -11.16 15.04 -8.17
C SER A 330 -11.42 15.65 -6.79
N ASP A 331 -12.34 15.09 -6.01
CA ASP A 331 -12.55 15.50 -4.62
C ASP A 331 -11.59 14.76 -3.68
N MET A 332 -11.27 13.49 -3.97
CA MET A 332 -10.55 12.56 -3.08
C MET A 332 -9.05 12.49 -3.37
N THR A 333 -8.62 12.77 -4.60
CA THR A 333 -7.23 12.63 -5.05
C THR A 333 -6.78 13.86 -5.80
N THR A 334 -5.47 14.14 -5.80
CA THR A 334 -4.90 15.19 -6.63
C THR A 334 -3.48 14.84 -7.08
N ASN A 335 -3.22 15.06 -8.37
CA ASN A 335 -1.88 14.94 -8.97
C ASN A 335 -1.15 16.30 -9.03
N ARG A 336 -1.65 17.32 -8.32
CA ARG A 336 -1.12 18.69 -8.35
C ARG A 336 0.36 18.76 -7.99
N PHE A 337 0.83 17.86 -7.14
CA PHE A 337 2.16 17.90 -6.54
C PHE A 337 3.12 16.86 -7.12
N ILE A 338 2.64 15.98 -8.01
CA ILE A 338 3.42 14.91 -8.62
C ILE A 338 4.48 15.46 -9.57
N ASP A 339 5.72 15.03 -9.40
CA ASP A 339 6.76 15.20 -10.43
C ASP A 339 6.74 13.99 -11.38
N TYR A 340 6.27 14.23 -12.59
CA TYR A 340 6.15 13.19 -13.62
C TYR A 340 7.50 12.72 -14.22
N ASN A 341 8.62 13.24 -13.75
CA ASN A 341 9.95 12.77 -14.12
C ASN A 341 10.51 11.74 -13.12
N ILE A 342 9.82 11.51 -12.00
CA ILE A 342 10.23 10.56 -10.97
C ILE A 342 9.49 9.24 -11.16
N GLY A 343 10.25 8.15 -11.32
CA GLY A 343 9.73 6.80 -11.47
C GLY A 343 10.82 5.75 -11.38
N LEU A 344 10.43 4.49 -11.24
CA LEU A 344 11.35 3.37 -11.23
C LEU A 344 12.11 3.27 -12.56
N PRO A 345 13.40 2.89 -12.54
CA PRO A 345 14.18 2.72 -13.76
C PRO A 345 13.53 1.72 -14.74
N GLY A 346 13.46 2.07 -16.03
CA GLY A 346 12.92 1.22 -17.09
C GLY A 346 11.44 1.42 -17.41
N GLY A 347 10.68 2.19 -16.62
CA GLY A 347 9.26 2.42 -16.86
C GLY A 347 8.94 3.38 -18.03
N ALA A 348 9.74 4.42 -18.23
CA ALA A 348 9.49 5.44 -19.24
C ALA A 348 10.14 5.15 -20.61
N GLU A 349 11.23 4.38 -20.66
CA GLU A 349 11.94 4.13 -21.93
C GLU A 349 11.18 3.18 -22.88
N THR A 350 10.27 2.33 -22.36
CA THR A 350 9.50 1.40 -23.18
C THR A 350 8.29 2.04 -23.87
N ALA A 351 7.73 3.10 -23.32
CA ALA A 351 6.58 3.79 -23.93
C ALA A 351 6.98 4.84 -24.99
N VAL A 352 8.13 5.48 -24.84
CA VAL A 352 8.60 6.54 -25.77
C VAL A 352 9.44 5.98 -26.91
N GLY A 353 10.13 4.84 -26.69
CA GLY A 353 11.07 4.29 -27.68
C GLY A 353 10.45 3.64 -28.91
N LEU A 354 9.18 3.24 -28.87
CA LEU A 354 8.51 2.57 -30.00
C LEU A 354 7.62 3.48 -30.84
N ALA A 355 7.22 4.63 -30.32
CA ALA A 355 6.42 5.60 -31.06
C ALA A 355 7.25 6.23 -32.19
N GLY A 356 6.86 5.92 -33.45
CA GLY A 356 7.56 6.38 -34.65
C GLY A 356 8.68 5.46 -35.16
N VAL A 357 9.03 4.39 -34.40
CA VAL A 357 9.99 3.36 -34.82
C VAL A 357 9.27 2.05 -35.20
N CYS A 358 8.17 1.76 -34.49
CA CYS A 358 7.30 0.61 -34.79
C CYS A 358 5.98 1.07 -35.40
N PRO A 359 5.30 0.20 -36.18
CA PRO A 359 3.92 0.44 -36.60
C PRO A 359 3.00 0.64 -35.39
N ALA A 360 1.94 1.43 -35.54
CA ALA A 360 0.94 1.64 -34.48
C ALA A 360 0.30 0.34 -33.98
N THR A 361 0.44 -0.74 -34.73
CA THR A 361 0.04 -2.09 -34.36
C THR A 361 1.16 -3.06 -34.73
N VAL A 362 1.70 -3.77 -33.72
CA VAL A 362 2.62 -4.88 -33.93
C VAL A 362 1.79 -6.17 -33.98
N VAL A 363 1.84 -6.85 -35.13
CA VAL A 363 1.17 -8.16 -35.32
C VAL A 363 2.20 -9.26 -35.03
N ILE A 364 1.90 -10.07 -34.03
CA ILE A 364 2.70 -11.26 -33.71
C ILE A 364 1.94 -12.48 -34.20
N GLN A 365 2.54 -13.21 -35.18
CA GLN A 365 2.04 -14.48 -35.64
C GLN A 365 2.71 -15.58 -34.82
N THR A 366 1.89 -16.37 -34.10
CA THR A 366 2.36 -17.59 -33.43
C THR A 366 2.28 -18.77 -34.42
N ASP A 367 3.10 -19.77 -34.19
CA ASP A 367 3.18 -20.99 -35.00
C ASP A 367 2.12 -22.05 -34.64
N TRP A 368 1.38 -21.80 -33.54
CA TRP A 368 0.32 -22.68 -33.02
C TRP A 368 -0.81 -21.87 -32.40
N PHE A 369 -1.87 -22.54 -31.96
CA PHE A 369 -2.95 -21.88 -31.21
C PHE A 369 -2.43 -21.31 -29.91
N PRO A 370 -3.07 -20.22 -29.37
CA PRO A 370 -2.69 -19.67 -28.09
C PRO A 370 -2.73 -20.75 -27.01
N GLU A 371 -1.59 -21.05 -26.42
CA GLU A 371 -1.47 -21.89 -25.22
C GLU A 371 -1.31 -20.96 -24.02
N SER A 372 -2.03 -21.30 -22.92
CA SER A 372 -2.07 -20.54 -21.67
C SER A 372 -0.76 -20.59 -20.91
#